data_58850ec4201d0b317b4556811dcdbcc0
#
_entry.id   58850ec4201d0b317b4556811dcdbcc0
#
_cell.length_a   1.000
_cell.length_b   1.000
_cell.length_c   1.000
_cell.angle_alpha   90.00
_cell.angle_beta   90.00
_cell.angle_gamma   90.00
#
_symmetry.space_group_name_H-M   'P 1'
#
loop_
_entity.id
_entity.type
_entity.pdbx_description
1 polymer ?
#
loop_
_entity_poly.entity_id
_entity_poly.type
_entity_poly.pdbx_seq_one_letter_code
_entity_poly.pdbx_strand_id
1 'polypeptide(L)'
;HGRIRRQRQMCIRDRAFPAIQDLMVDRSALDRLIAAGGYCSTGTGQAPAGNAMPVGRDQATSALSTATCIGCGACVASCRNASASLLVAATLAHLGQLPQGQPERASRARAMQDQMRAEGFGSCSSNLECEAVCPQEISADWISWMHRERRG
;
A
#
# COMPACT_ATOMS: atom_id res chain seq x y z
N HIS A 1 31.05 -2.52 -17.47
CA HIS A 1 29.60 -2.23 -17.38
C HIS A 1 28.79 -3.36 -16.74
N GLY A 2 29.16 -4.66 -16.88
CA GLY A 2 28.42 -5.78 -16.31
C GLY A 2 28.47 -5.87 -14.77
N ARG A 3 29.57 -5.48 -14.15
CA ARG A 3 29.71 -5.52 -12.67
C ARG A 3 28.83 -4.45 -11.98
N ILE A 4 28.72 -3.26 -12.55
CA ILE A 4 27.89 -2.17 -11.98
C ILE A 4 26.40 -2.51 -12.07
N ARG A 5 25.94 -3.16 -13.14
CA ARG A 5 24.55 -3.66 -13.24
C ARG A 5 24.24 -4.72 -12.21
N ARG A 6 25.15 -5.68 -11.98
CA ARG A 6 24.98 -6.73 -10.96
C ARG A 6 24.94 -6.15 -9.54
N GLN A 7 25.84 -5.20 -9.20
CA GLN A 7 25.83 -4.55 -7.89
C GLN A 7 24.55 -3.74 -7.63
N ARG A 8 24.08 -2.96 -8.63
CA ARG A 8 22.80 -2.24 -8.50
C ARG A 8 21.60 -3.20 -8.37
N GLN A 9 21.57 -4.27 -9.12
CA GLN A 9 20.51 -5.27 -9.00
C GLN A 9 20.55 -6.01 -7.66
N MET A 10 21.71 -6.35 -7.15
CA MET A 10 21.86 -6.98 -5.82
C MET A 10 21.41 -6.03 -4.71
N CYS A 11 21.82 -4.76 -4.71
CA CYS A 11 21.42 -3.81 -3.68
C CYS A 11 19.91 -3.53 -3.63
N ILE A 12 19.21 -3.55 -4.76
CA ILE A 12 17.76 -3.34 -4.83
C ILE A 12 17.00 -4.61 -4.44
N ARG A 13 17.47 -5.78 -4.86
CA ARG A 13 16.86 -7.08 -4.55
C ARG A 13 16.98 -7.44 -3.07
N ASP A 14 18.18 -7.34 -2.52
CA ASP A 14 18.47 -7.84 -1.17
C ASP A 14 17.84 -7.00 -0.06
N ARG A 15 17.41 -5.77 -0.38
CA ARG A 15 16.76 -4.89 0.61
C ARG A 15 15.24 -5.01 0.64
N ALA A 16 14.61 -5.09 -0.52
CA ALA A 16 13.16 -5.06 -0.61
C ALA A 16 12.53 -6.44 -0.78
N PHE A 17 13.15 -7.27 -1.64
CA PHE A 17 12.65 -8.58 -1.99
C PHE A 17 13.81 -9.57 -2.11
N PRO A 18 13.88 -10.62 -1.28
CA PRO A 18 14.89 -11.66 -1.43
C PRO A 18 14.83 -12.31 -2.81
N ALA A 19 15.96 -12.48 -3.46
CA ALA A 19 16.03 -13.17 -4.75
C ALA A 19 15.95 -14.67 -4.52
N ILE A 20 15.03 -15.35 -5.22
CA ILE A 20 14.92 -16.81 -5.23
C ILE A 20 15.88 -17.34 -6.29
N GLN A 21 15.75 -16.86 -7.53
CA GLN A 21 16.58 -17.24 -8.67
C GLN A 21 16.51 -16.17 -9.76
N ASP A 22 17.64 -15.77 -10.31
CA ASP A 22 17.76 -14.77 -11.37
C ASP A 22 16.94 -13.48 -11.11
N LEU A 23 15.87 -13.28 -11.87
CA LEU A 23 14.95 -12.14 -11.74
C LEU A 23 13.73 -12.45 -10.85
N MET A 24 13.59 -13.69 -10.42
CA MET A 24 12.51 -14.11 -9.54
C MET A 24 12.81 -13.69 -8.09
N VAL A 25 11.88 -13.01 -7.47
CA VAL A 25 11.99 -12.52 -6.09
C VAL A 25 10.86 -13.08 -5.23
N ASP A 26 11.13 -13.25 -3.94
CA ASP A 26 10.11 -13.61 -2.96
C ASP A 26 9.28 -12.36 -2.60
N ARG A 27 7.99 -12.42 -2.90
CA ARG A 27 7.01 -11.37 -2.62
C ARG A 27 6.07 -11.72 -1.46
N SER A 28 6.29 -12.84 -0.79
CA SER A 28 5.39 -13.33 0.27
C SER A 28 5.17 -12.31 1.40
N ALA A 29 6.16 -11.44 1.67
CA ALA A 29 6.00 -10.35 2.61
C ALA A 29 4.90 -9.35 2.21
N LEU A 30 4.76 -9.03 0.91
CA LEU A 30 3.65 -8.18 0.43
C LEU A 30 2.30 -8.89 0.57
N ASP A 31 2.24 -10.19 0.30
CA ASP A 31 1.02 -10.97 0.44
C ASP A 31 0.56 -10.99 1.90
N ARG A 32 1.50 -11.14 2.85
CA ARG A 32 1.19 -11.04 4.29
C ARG A 32 0.74 -9.65 4.72
N LEU A 33 1.27 -8.57 4.09
CA LEU A 33 0.76 -7.22 4.32
C LEU A 33 -0.71 -7.08 3.91
N ILE A 34 -1.06 -7.57 2.72
CA ILE A 34 -2.44 -7.54 2.23
C ILE A 34 -3.33 -8.42 3.10
N ALA A 35 -2.87 -9.60 3.50
CA ALA A 35 -3.61 -10.49 4.40
C ALA A 35 -3.88 -9.87 5.79
N ALA A 36 -3.02 -8.95 6.26
CA ALA A 36 -3.19 -8.29 7.56
C ALA A 36 -4.35 -7.27 7.60
N GLY A 37 -4.81 -6.76 6.45
CA GLY A 37 -5.88 -5.77 6.44
C GLY A 37 -6.34 -5.29 5.06
N GLY A 38 -5.89 -5.91 3.98
CA GLY A 38 -6.29 -5.54 2.61
C GLY A 38 -7.70 -6.02 2.22
N TYR A 39 -8.60 -6.19 3.17
CA TYR A 39 -9.95 -6.70 2.96
C TYR A 39 -10.95 -5.98 3.88
N CYS A 40 -12.26 -6.14 3.60
CA CYS A 40 -13.33 -5.77 4.51
C CYS A 40 -13.93 -7.04 5.11
N SER A 41 -13.96 -7.14 6.45
CA SER A 41 -14.57 -8.26 7.17
C SER A 41 -15.98 -7.92 7.68
N THR A 42 -16.29 -6.63 7.80
CA THR A 42 -17.62 -6.18 8.20
C THR A 42 -18.64 -6.48 7.11
N GLY A 43 -19.72 -7.16 7.46
CA GLY A 43 -20.83 -7.40 6.56
C GLY A 43 -21.43 -6.09 6.07
N THR A 44 -21.51 -5.91 4.75
CA THR A 44 -22.02 -4.69 4.14
C THR A 44 -23.55 -4.65 4.09
N GLY A 45 -24.22 -5.72 4.51
CA GLY A 45 -25.67 -5.85 4.46
C GLY A 45 -26.21 -5.98 3.01
N GLN A 46 -27.46 -5.57 2.82
CA GLN A 46 -28.11 -5.52 1.52
C GLN A 46 -27.75 -4.21 0.80
N ALA A 47 -28.09 -4.13 -0.48
CA ALA A 47 -27.98 -2.88 -1.24
C ALA A 47 -28.69 -1.73 -0.51
N PRO A 48 -28.10 -0.51 -0.49
CA PRO A 48 -28.73 0.62 0.18
C PRO A 48 -30.08 0.92 -0.44
N ALA A 49 -31.02 1.42 0.39
CA ALA A 49 -32.32 1.87 -0.10
C ALA A 49 -32.15 2.97 -1.15
N GLY A 50 -33.07 3.04 -2.12
CA GLY A 50 -33.00 3.99 -3.22
C GLY A 50 -32.98 5.47 -2.80
N ASN A 51 -33.38 5.78 -1.56
CA ASN A 51 -33.33 7.09 -0.94
C ASN A 51 -32.11 7.30 0.00
N ALA A 52 -31.19 6.33 0.06
CA ALA A 52 -29.97 6.49 0.84
C ALA A 52 -29.09 7.58 0.22
N MET A 53 -28.40 8.35 1.07
CA MET A 53 -27.45 9.34 0.58
C MET A 53 -26.29 8.65 -0.17
N PRO A 54 -26.05 9.00 -1.43
CA PRO A 54 -24.94 8.43 -2.18
C PRO A 54 -23.59 8.93 -1.61
N VAL A 55 -22.53 8.19 -1.90
CA VAL A 55 -21.15 8.65 -1.63
C VAL A 55 -20.86 9.89 -2.49
N GLY A 56 -20.30 10.94 -1.91
CA GLY A 56 -19.90 12.14 -2.64
C GLY A 56 -18.93 11.81 -3.77
N ARG A 57 -19.10 12.48 -4.92
CA ARG A 57 -18.27 12.23 -6.12
C ARG A 57 -16.77 12.36 -5.82
N ASP A 58 -16.38 13.41 -5.10
CA ASP A 58 -14.96 13.67 -4.81
C ASP A 58 -14.37 12.57 -3.93
N GLN A 59 -15.13 12.12 -2.93
CA GLN A 59 -14.72 11.01 -2.07
C GLN A 59 -14.61 9.69 -2.86
N ALA A 60 -15.58 9.41 -3.72
CA ALA A 60 -15.55 8.22 -4.57
C ALA A 60 -14.37 8.25 -5.55
N THR A 61 -14.15 9.39 -6.21
CA THR A 61 -13.02 9.58 -7.13
C THR A 61 -11.69 9.41 -6.41
N SER A 62 -11.57 9.98 -5.22
CA SER A 62 -10.38 9.88 -4.37
C SER A 62 -10.11 8.43 -3.93
N ALA A 63 -11.14 7.69 -3.52
CA ALA A 63 -11.02 6.27 -3.19
C ALA A 63 -10.61 5.43 -4.40
N LEU A 64 -11.21 5.68 -5.56
CA LEU A 64 -10.96 4.94 -6.79
C LEU A 64 -9.57 5.21 -7.35
N SER A 65 -9.04 6.43 -7.20
CA SER A 65 -7.65 6.74 -7.62
C SER A 65 -6.60 5.90 -6.88
N THR A 66 -6.87 5.51 -5.64
CA THR A 66 -5.99 4.61 -4.87
C THR A 66 -6.26 3.13 -5.14
N ALA A 67 -7.49 2.80 -5.57
CA ALA A 67 -7.87 1.44 -5.96
C ALA A 67 -7.16 0.95 -7.24
N THR A 68 -6.59 1.85 -8.04
CA THR A 68 -5.81 1.50 -9.22
C THR A 68 -4.53 0.75 -8.92
N CYS A 69 -4.12 0.65 -7.64
CA CYS A 69 -2.91 -0.05 -7.24
C CYS A 69 -2.93 -1.51 -7.69
N ILE A 70 -1.98 -1.89 -8.55
CA ILE A 70 -1.84 -3.26 -9.07
C ILE A 70 -0.94 -4.15 -8.22
N GLY A 71 -0.48 -3.67 -7.06
CA GLY A 71 0.36 -4.44 -6.15
C GLY A 71 1.72 -4.84 -6.73
N CYS A 72 2.26 -4.12 -7.71
CA CYS A 72 3.48 -4.50 -8.43
C CYS A 72 4.75 -4.47 -7.56
N GLY A 73 4.76 -3.72 -6.45
CA GLY A 73 5.91 -3.59 -5.55
C GLY A 73 7.01 -2.64 -6.06
N ALA A 74 6.84 -1.96 -7.19
CA ALA A 74 7.83 -1.02 -7.74
C ALA A 74 8.17 0.10 -6.75
N CYS A 75 7.18 0.62 -6.04
CA CYS A 75 7.34 1.63 -4.99
C CYS A 75 8.24 1.15 -3.83
N VAL A 76 8.18 -0.14 -3.47
CA VAL A 76 9.03 -0.73 -2.43
C VAL A 76 10.45 -0.90 -2.94
N ALA A 77 10.58 -1.42 -4.16
CA ALA A 77 11.88 -1.67 -4.80
C ALA A 77 12.68 -0.39 -5.07
N SER A 78 12.00 0.72 -5.40
CA SER A 78 12.65 2.02 -5.64
C SER A 78 13.03 2.76 -4.35
N CYS A 79 12.34 2.48 -3.25
CA CYS A 79 12.55 3.17 -2.00
C CYS A 79 13.92 2.85 -1.38
N ARG A 80 14.70 3.86 -1.02
CA ARG A 80 16.01 3.68 -0.35
C ARG A 80 15.93 2.87 0.94
N ASN A 81 14.80 2.98 1.63
CA ASN A 81 14.55 2.27 2.88
C ASN A 81 13.75 0.99 2.69
N ALA A 82 13.47 0.57 1.44
CA ALA A 82 12.59 -0.55 1.14
C ALA A 82 11.22 -0.43 1.88
N SER A 83 10.67 0.78 1.94
CA SER A 83 9.41 1.03 2.65
C SER A 83 8.21 0.63 1.79
N ALA A 84 7.27 -0.12 2.36
CA ALA A 84 6.00 -0.47 1.71
C ALA A 84 4.89 0.58 1.95
N SER A 85 5.26 1.78 2.44
CA SER A 85 4.29 2.80 2.88
C SER A 85 3.30 3.20 1.81
N LEU A 86 3.71 3.36 0.53
CA LEU A 86 2.78 3.75 -0.53
C LEU A 86 1.79 2.63 -0.86
N LEU A 87 2.24 1.38 -0.90
CA LEU A 87 1.37 0.22 -1.13
C LEU A 87 0.32 0.11 -0.02
N VAL A 88 0.75 0.18 1.24
CA VAL A 88 -0.15 0.12 2.40
C VAL A 88 -1.10 1.31 2.41
N ALA A 89 -0.60 2.51 2.14
CA ALA A 89 -1.41 3.72 2.09
C ALA A 89 -2.50 3.66 1.00
N ALA A 90 -2.17 3.16 -0.19
CA ALA A 90 -3.15 3.00 -1.27
C ALA A 90 -4.27 2.02 -0.88
N THR A 91 -3.90 0.86 -0.32
CA THR A 91 -4.88 -0.13 0.14
C THR A 91 -5.78 0.42 1.25
N LEU A 92 -5.19 1.12 2.23
CA LEU A 92 -5.94 1.73 3.32
C LEU A 92 -6.86 2.85 2.84
N ALA A 93 -6.39 3.71 1.93
CA ALA A 93 -7.15 4.84 1.43
C ALA A 93 -8.36 4.36 0.60
N HIS A 94 -8.17 3.38 -0.28
CA HIS A 94 -9.26 2.78 -1.03
C HIS A 94 -10.37 2.25 -0.10
N LEU A 95 -9.99 1.34 0.81
CA LEU A 95 -10.97 0.71 1.71
C LEU A 95 -11.52 1.67 2.77
N GLY A 96 -10.71 2.61 3.26
CA GLY A 96 -11.07 3.52 4.35
C GLY A 96 -11.93 4.71 3.96
N GLN A 97 -11.96 5.08 2.68
CA GLN A 97 -12.79 6.21 2.21
C GLN A 97 -14.20 5.79 1.81
N LEU A 98 -14.42 4.51 1.51
CA LEU A 98 -15.73 3.98 1.15
C LEU A 98 -16.48 3.51 2.41
N PRO A 99 -17.82 3.59 2.42
CA PRO A 99 -18.64 3.26 3.59
C PRO A 99 -18.38 1.86 4.14
N GLN A 100 -18.12 0.88 3.27
CA GLN A 100 -17.89 -0.51 3.64
C GLN A 100 -16.62 -0.70 4.49
N GLY A 101 -15.62 0.12 4.28
CA GLY A 101 -14.34 0.02 5.00
C GLY A 101 -14.24 0.92 6.24
N GLN A 102 -15.19 1.82 6.45
CA GLN A 102 -15.18 2.80 7.54
C GLN A 102 -15.11 2.16 8.94
N PRO A 103 -15.90 1.14 9.29
CA PRO A 103 -15.90 0.58 10.64
C PRO A 103 -14.53 0.02 11.07
N GLU A 104 -13.76 -0.49 10.11
CA GLU A 104 -12.48 -1.15 10.36
C GLU A 104 -11.26 -0.24 10.05
N ARG A 105 -11.49 1.01 9.68
CA ARG A 105 -10.46 1.93 9.16
C ARG A 105 -9.24 2.03 10.07
N ALA A 106 -9.44 2.35 11.33
CA ALA A 106 -8.36 2.54 12.29
C ALA A 106 -7.67 1.21 12.69
N SER A 107 -8.45 0.13 12.86
CA SER A 107 -7.88 -1.19 13.19
C SER A 107 -7.05 -1.74 12.04
N ARG A 108 -7.53 -1.59 10.81
CA ARG A 108 -6.81 -1.94 9.58
C ARG A 108 -5.51 -1.14 9.45
N ALA A 109 -5.56 0.17 9.70
CA ALA A 109 -4.38 1.02 9.63
C ALA A 109 -3.30 0.58 10.62
N ARG A 110 -3.69 0.19 11.83
CA ARG A 110 -2.76 -0.37 12.83
C ARG A 110 -2.21 -1.72 12.38
N ALA A 111 -3.07 -2.66 12.02
CA ALA A 111 -2.68 -4.02 11.66
C ALA A 111 -1.69 -4.05 10.48
N MET A 112 -1.99 -3.34 9.39
CA MET A 112 -1.11 -3.31 8.21
C MET A 112 0.22 -2.61 8.49
N GLN A 113 0.24 -1.52 9.26
CA GLN A 113 1.48 -0.84 9.60
C GLN A 113 2.33 -1.65 10.61
N ASP A 114 1.71 -2.41 11.52
CA ASP A 114 2.44 -3.28 12.42
C ASP A 114 3.00 -4.49 11.68
N GLN A 115 2.24 -5.07 10.75
CA GLN A 115 2.74 -6.12 9.85
C GLN A 115 3.90 -5.61 8.99
N MET A 116 3.82 -4.39 8.46
CA MET A 116 4.92 -3.79 7.69
C MET A 116 6.22 -3.71 8.51
N ARG A 117 6.13 -3.40 9.80
CA ARG A 117 7.28 -3.39 10.70
C ARG A 117 7.78 -4.80 11.00
N ALA A 118 6.87 -5.74 11.24
CA ALA A 118 7.21 -7.14 11.52
C ALA A 118 7.94 -7.81 10.34
N GLU A 119 7.59 -7.45 9.10
CA GLU A 119 8.26 -7.93 7.89
C GLU A 119 9.61 -7.24 7.63
N GLY A 120 9.99 -6.26 8.44
CA GLY A 120 11.26 -5.56 8.29
C GLY A 120 11.29 -4.49 7.20
N PHE A 121 10.15 -4.06 6.66
CA PHE A 121 10.10 -2.93 5.77
C PHE A 121 10.51 -1.63 6.48
N GLY A 122 11.35 -0.83 5.83
CA GLY A 122 11.86 0.39 6.41
C GLY A 122 10.83 1.50 6.56
N SER A 123 11.18 2.51 7.36
CA SER A 123 10.34 3.70 7.54
C SER A 123 10.37 4.61 6.32
N CYS A 124 9.26 5.28 6.05
CA CYS A 124 9.19 6.30 5.01
C CYS A 124 10.04 7.53 5.40
N SER A 125 10.90 7.99 4.49
CA SER A 125 11.71 9.20 4.62
C SER A 125 11.27 10.34 3.68
N SER A 126 10.07 10.21 3.09
CA SER A 126 9.44 11.22 2.21
C SER A 126 10.30 11.64 1.00
N ASN A 127 11.07 10.70 0.44
CA ASN A 127 11.91 10.96 -0.75
C ASN A 127 11.10 10.98 -2.06
N LEU A 128 9.82 10.63 -2.05
CA LEU A 128 8.87 10.60 -3.16
C LEU A 128 9.26 9.68 -4.34
N GLU A 129 10.32 8.89 -4.21
CA GLU A 129 10.77 7.94 -5.24
C GLU A 129 9.68 6.90 -5.58
N CYS A 130 8.86 6.54 -4.59
CA CYS A 130 7.76 5.60 -4.74
C CYS A 130 6.63 6.14 -5.65
N GLU A 131 6.34 7.44 -5.57
CA GLU A 131 5.37 8.11 -6.43
C GLU A 131 5.89 8.20 -7.88
N ALA A 132 7.15 8.63 -8.02
CA ALA A 132 7.79 8.81 -9.33
C ALA A 132 7.86 7.53 -10.17
N VAL A 133 7.91 6.35 -9.53
CA VAL A 133 7.98 5.06 -10.25
C VAL A 133 6.63 4.35 -10.32
N CYS A 134 5.58 4.91 -9.74
CA CYS A 134 4.28 4.27 -9.70
C CYS A 134 3.63 4.27 -11.09
N PRO A 135 3.37 3.10 -11.71
CA PRO A 135 2.75 3.05 -13.02
C PRO A 135 1.27 3.49 -13.01
N GLN A 136 0.69 3.62 -11.81
CA GLN A 136 -0.68 4.08 -11.60
C GLN A 136 -0.75 5.50 -11.02
N GLU A 137 0.38 6.21 -10.97
CA GLU A 137 0.47 7.62 -10.54
C GLU A 137 -0.17 7.90 -9.17
N ILE A 138 -0.07 6.94 -8.23
CA ILE A 138 -0.64 7.08 -6.89
C ILE A 138 0.19 8.06 -6.08
N SER A 139 -0.45 9.15 -5.58
CA SER A 139 0.23 10.18 -4.81
C SER A 139 0.76 9.67 -3.46
N ALA A 140 1.94 10.14 -3.10
CA ALA A 140 2.55 9.91 -1.79
C ALA A 140 1.83 10.62 -0.64
N ASP A 141 0.91 11.55 -0.91
CA ASP A 141 0.08 12.21 0.11
C ASP A 141 -0.73 11.21 0.93
N TRP A 142 -1.07 10.08 0.34
CA TRP A 142 -1.76 8.99 1.02
C TRP A 142 -0.96 8.39 2.18
N ILE A 143 0.36 8.50 2.15
CA ILE A 143 1.22 8.06 3.27
C ILE A 143 0.94 8.94 4.49
N SER A 144 0.79 10.25 4.30
CA SER A 144 0.45 11.17 5.38
C SER A 144 -0.95 10.89 5.94
N TRP A 145 -1.91 10.59 5.05
CA TRP A 145 -3.25 10.16 5.44
C TRP A 145 -3.21 8.85 6.26
N MET A 146 -2.50 7.83 5.81
CA MET A 146 -2.31 6.56 6.52
C MET A 146 -1.77 6.77 7.95
N HIS A 147 -0.82 7.67 8.13
CA HIS A 147 -0.28 7.96 9.46
C HIS A 147 -1.27 8.67 10.38
N ARG A 148 -2.19 9.46 9.84
CA ARG A 148 -3.29 10.05 10.62
C ARG A 148 -4.27 8.98 11.09
N GLU A 149 -4.66 8.08 10.19
CA GLU A 149 -5.60 7.00 10.49
C GLU A 149 -5.11 6.04 11.59
N ARG A 150 -3.79 5.84 11.70
CA ARG A 150 -3.23 5.06 12.78
C ARG A 150 -3.45 5.67 14.17
N ARG A 151 -3.49 7.00 14.24
CA ARG A 151 -3.62 7.76 15.50
C ARG A 151 -5.07 7.92 15.97
N GLY A 152 -6.02 7.86 15.06
CA GLY A 152 -7.45 7.92 15.35
C GLY A 152 -7.98 6.57 15.74
#